data_e0d546892a739e13eee605e5e11b3d42
#
_entry.id   e0d546892a739e13eee605e5e11b3d42
#
_cell.length_a   1.000
_cell.length_b   1.000
_cell.length_c   1.000
_cell.angle_alpha   90.00
_cell.angle_beta   90.00
_cell.angle_gamma   90.00
#
_symmetry.space_group_name_H-M   'P 1'
#
loop_
_entity.id
_entity.type
_entity.pdbx_description
1 polymer ?
#
loop_
_entity_poly.entity_id
_entity_poly.type
_entity_poly.pdbx_seq_one_letter_code
_entity_poly.pdbx_strand_id
1 'polypeptide(L)'
;MFRVLLKGLLIVLCTQTAVNAHVMSLDRATLNFRDGAAYMVLSLAPSSFGGIKFDDDGDGAISFVEFQAHQMQVQQAFVNNVQLNDVKGPLVLEGLFVNFEPAHSLGLEQPSILVLGKFAMRQGLMPTDWSIGLWAHKVKNNNAVTATVTSQAKDGTVLEQESLVFTPSENSQKLFKKDNHVKAGYIQFGILLLLFLIPSLWFFYYKKVKPFESRDLS
;
A
#
# COMPACT_ATOMS: atom_id res chain seq x y z
N MET A 1 -13.82 -40.22 28.56
CA MET A 1 -14.17 -38.83 28.15
C MET A 1 -12.97 -38.01 27.70
N PHE A 2 -11.87 -37.96 28.42
CA PHE A 2 -10.67 -37.17 28.10
C PHE A 2 -10.06 -37.45 26.72
N ARG A 3 -10.02 -38.72 26.28
CA ARG A 3 -9.47 -39.14 24.97
C ARG A 3 -10.32 -38.68 23.76
N VAL A 4 -11.62 -38.46 23.95
CA VAL A 4 -12.52 -37.96 22.88
C VAL A 4 -12.36 -36.45 22.74
N LEU A 5 -12.22 -35.73 23.86
CA LEU A 5 -11.94 -34.29 23.87
C LEU A 5 -10.59 -33.95 23.23
N LEU A 6 -9.56 -34.77 23.49
CA LEU A 6 -8.23 -34.56 22.89
C LEU A 6 -8.24 -34.79 21.38
N LYS A 7 -8.99 -35.78 20.86
CA LYS A 7 -9.16 -35.99 19.41
C LYS A 7 -9.96 -34.85 18.74
N GLY A 8 -10.97 -34.35 19.40
CA GLY A 8 -11.74 -33.19 18.92
C GLY A 8 -10.89 -31.91 18.81
N LEU A 9 -10.04 -31.66 19.79
CA LEU A 9 -9.13 -30.53 19.79
C LEU A 9 -8.08 -30.62 18.67
N LEU A 10 -7.57 -31.83 18.37
CA LEU A 10 -6.60 -32.05 17.29
C LEU A 10 -7.22 -31.78 15.91
N ILE A 11 -8.48 -32.11 15.69
CA ILE A 11 -9.18 -31.87 14.41
C ILE A 11 -9.40 -30.38 14.18
N VAL A 12 -9.71 -29.62 15.23
CA VAL A 12 -9.90 -28.15 15.14
C VAL A 12 -8.59 -27.44 14.84
N LEU A 13 -7.44 -27.94 15.32
CA LEU A 13 -6.13 -27.35 14.99
C LEU A 13 -5.69 -27.62 13.54
N CYS A 14 -6.20 -28.68 12.90
CA CYS A 14 -5.86 -29.01 11.50
C CYS A 14 -6.70 -28.26 10.46
N THR A 15 -7.76 -27.57 10.85
CA THR A 15 -8.53 -26.68 9.96
C THR A 15 -7.91 -25.30 9.86
N GLN A 16 -6.58 -25.21 9.81
CA GLN A 16 -5.95 -23.97 9.37
C GLN A 16 -6.32 -23.81 7.90
N THR A 17 -7.28 -22.94 7.66
CA THR A 17 -7.60 -22.45 6.33
C THR A 17 -6.30 -22.10 5.63
N ALA A 18 -6.08 -22.71 4.46
CA ALA A 18 -5.03 -22.28 3.56
C ALA A 18 -5.20 -20.77 3.42
N VAL A 19 -4.32 -20.02 4.06
CA VAL A 19 -4.19 -18.59 3.79
C VAL A 19 -3.86 -18.57 2.31
N ASN A 20 -4.85 -18.19 1.48
CA ASN A 20 -4.58 -17.86 0.11
C ASN A 20 -3.50 -16.79 0.19
N ALA A 21 -2.26 -17.18 -0.08
CA ALA A 21 -1.22 -16.23 -0.41
C ALA A 21 -1.79 -15.47 -1.59
N HIS A 22 -2.34 -14.30 -1.34
CA HIS A 22 -2.78 -13.42 -2.41
C HIS A 22 -1.56 -13.26 -3.29
N VAL A 23 -1.68 -13.73 -4.54
CA VAL A 23 -0.71 -13.42 -5.59
C VAL A 23 -0.56 -11.91 -5.52
N MET A 24 0.59 -11.47 -5.01
CA MET A 24 0.82 -10.04 -4.79
C MET A 24 0.72 -9.39 -6.15
N SER A 25 -0.16 -8.41 -6.29
CA SER A 25 -0.22 -7.57 -7.47
C SER A 25 1.20 -7.16 -7.83
N LEU A 26 1.63 -7.49 -9.07
CA LEU A 26 2.95 -7.13 -9.59
C LEU A 26 3.12 -5.61 -9.69
N ASP A 27 2.01 -4.91 -9.81
CA ASP A 27 1.97 -3.47 -10.01
C ASP A 27 2.19 -2.74 -8.69
N ARG A 28 3.42 -2.28 -8.49
CA ARG A 28 3.85 -1.56 -7.29
C ARG A 28 4.53 -0.25 -7.66
N ALA A 29 4.38 0.73 -6.77
CA ALA A 29 5.03 2.02 -6.90
C ALA A 29 5.62 2.46 -5.57
N THR A 30 6.71 3.21 -5.63
CA THR A 30 7.23 3.99 -4.50
C THR A 30 7.53 5.41 -4.95
N LEU A 31 7.29 6.37 -4.07
CA LEU A 31 7.58 7.78 -4.28
C LEU A 31 8.23 8.33 -3.02
N ASN A 32 9.52 8.68 -3.10
CA ASN A 32 10.29 9.17 -1.97
C ASN A 32 10.64 10.64 -2.16
N PHE A 33 10.17 11.48 -1.26
CA PHE A 33 10.52 12.90 -1.20
C PHE A 33 11.77 13.09 -0.37
N ARG A 34 12.82 13.58 -1.00
CA ARG A 34 14.10 13.85 -0.35
C ARG A 34 14.88 14.93 -1.10
N ASP A 35 15.56 15.81 -0.39
CA ASP A 35 16.50 16.80 -0.93
C ASP A 35 15.93 17.65 -2.08
N GLY A 36 14.66 18.04 -1.99
CA GLY A 36 14.01 18.87 -3.02
C GLY A 36 13.65 18.13 -4.30
N ALA A 37 13.62 16.82 -4.28
CA ALA A 37 13.19 15.97 -5.38
C ALA A 37 12.24 14.86 -4.91
N ALA A 38 11.47 14.31 -5.84
CA ALA A 38 10.66 13.13 -5.63
C ALA A 38 11.21 11.98 -6.50
N TYR A 39 11.78 10.98 -5.86
CA TYR A 39 12.33 9.79 -6.51
C TYR A 39 11.26 8.72 -6.62
N MET A 40 11.04 8.24 -7.83
CA MET A 40 9.98 7.29 -8.14
C MET A 40 10.56 5.98 -8.66
N VAL A 41 9.96 4.88 -8.20
CA VAL A 41 10.15 3.54 -8.74
C VAL A 41 8.77 2.94 -8.99
N LEU A 42 8.52 2.46 -10.21
CA LEU A 42 7.33 1.68 -10.55
C LEU A 42 7.78 0.31 -11.09
N SER A 43 7.10 -0.74 -10.66
CA SER A 43 7.17 -2.08 -11.24
C SER A 43 5.78 -2.42 -11.76
N LEU A 44 5.64 -2.58 -13.06
CA LEU A 44 4.38 -2.77 -13.75
C LEU A 44 4.44 -3.99 -14.65
N ALA A 45 3.32 -4.72 -14.78
CA ALA A 45 3.22 -5.77 -15.78
C ALA A 45 3.33 -5.17 -17.20
N PRO A 46 3.93 -5.87 -18.18
CA PRO A 46 3.97 -5.40 -19.57
C PRO A 46 2.59 -5.08 -20.15
N SER A 47 1.55 -5.81 -19.72
CA SER A 47 0.15 -5.57 -20.09
C SER A 47 -0.39 -4.20 -19.65
N SER A 48 0.22 -3.55 -18.66
CA SER A 48 -0.16 -2.20 -18.21
C SER A 48 0.17 -1.12 -19.23
N PHE A 49 1.08 -1.42 -20.17
CA PHE A 49 1.40 -0.54 -21.29
C PHE A 49 0.52 -0.87 -22.49
N GLY A 50 -0.80 -0.69 -22.32
CA GLY A 50 -1.80 -1.03 -23.34
C GLY A 50 -1.49 -0.41 -24.70
N GLY A 51 -1.62 -1.22 -25.76
CA GLY A 51 -1.32 -0.84 -27.12
C GLY A 51 0.08 -1.20 -27.61
N ILE A 52 0.99 -1.60 -26.73
CA ILE A 52 2.31 -2.13 -27.11
C ILE A 52 2.23 -3.66 -27.18
N LYS A 53 2.51 -4.23 -28.35
CA LYS A 53 2.65 -5.67 -28.53
C LYS A 53 4.13 -6.01 -28.41
N PHE A 54 4.53 -6.56 -27.27
CA PHE A 54 5.94 -6.89 -26.99
C PHE A 54 6.40 -8.21 -27.63
N ASP A 55 5.52 -9.20 -27.73
CA ASP A 55 5.79 -10.52 -28.32
C ASP A 55 5.73 -10.38 -29.86
N ASP A 56 6.87 -10.13 -30.49
CA ASP A 56 6.98 -9.87 -31.92
C ASP A 56 7.01 -11.16 -32.75
N ASP A 57 7.61 -12.22 -32.22
CA ASP A 57 7.74 -13.52 -32.90
C ASP A 57 6.57 -14.48 -32.60
N GLY A 58 5.74 -14.16 -31.61
CA GLY A 58 4.52 -14.89 -31.28
C GLY A 58 4.77 -16.18 -30.48
N ASP A 59 5.89 -16.30 -29.79
CA ASP A 59 6.24 -17.46 -28.99
C ASP A 59 5.55 -17.47 -27.60
N GLY A 60 4.86 -16.39 -27.24
CA GLY A 60 4.11 -16.21 -26.01
C GLY A 60 4.94 -15.70 -24.84
N ALA A 61 6.23 -15.40 -25.03
CA ALA A 61 7.12 -14.80 -24.07
C ALA A 61 7.54 -13.39 -24.51
N ILE A 62 8.17 -12.65 -23.63
CA ILE A 62 8.80 -11.39 -23.96
C ILE A 62 10.30 -11.53 -23.71
N SER A 63 11.07 -11.46 -24.76
CA SER A 63 12.52 -11.46 -24.68
C SER A 63 13.07 -10.07 -24.40
N PHE A 64 14.31 -9.99 -23.97
CA PHE A 64 14.99 -8.71 -23.78
C PHE A 64 15.15 -7.94 -25.09
N VAL A 65 15.35 -8.64 -26.21
CA VAL A 65 15.52 -8.02 -27.54
C VAL A 65 14.21 -7.37 -27.98
N GLU A 66 13.09 -8.06 -27.83
CA GLU A 66 11.77 -7.53 -28.12
C GLU A 66 11.43 -6.33 -27.24
N PHE A 67 11.68 -6.44 -25.93
CA PHE A 67 11.50 -5.29 -25.06
C PHE A 67 12.34 -4.08 -25.51
N GLN A 68 13.61 -4.27 -25.87
CA GLN A 68 14.45 -3.19 -26.36
C GLN A 68 13.90 -2.53 -27.62
N ALA A 69 13.31 -3.30 -28.55
CA ALA A 69 12.68 -2.77 -29.75
C ALA A 69 11.50 -1.81 -29.41
N HIS A 70 10.81 -2.05 -28.29
CA HIS A 70 9.65 -1.25 -27.85
C HIS A 70 9.98 -0.25 -26.72
N GLN A 71 11.22 -0.17 -26.24
CA GLN A 71 11.61 0.63 -25.08
C GLN A 71 11.20 2.11 -25.20
N MET A 72 11.36 2.71 -26.38
CA MET A 72 10.94 4.10 -26.60
C MET A 72 9.43 4.29 -26.49
N GLN A 73 8.65 3.31 -26.93
CA GLN A 73 7.18 3.35 -26.81
C GLN A 73 6.76 3.26 -25.34
N VAL A 74 7.45 2.42 -24.56
CA VAL A 74 7.24 2.31 -23.10
C VAL A 74 7.53 3.64 -22.41
N GLN A 75 8.67 4.27 -22.72
CA GLN A 75 9.02 5.58 -22.17
C GLN A 75 7.98 6.65 -22.52
N GLN A 76 7.53 6.69 -23.77
CA GLN A 76 6.51 7.66 -24.19
C GLN A 76 5.16 7.40 -23.50
N ALA A 77 4.73 6.15 -23.43
CA ALA A 77 3.51 5.77 -22.72
C ALA A 77 3.59 6.17 -21.24
N PHE A 78 4.77 5.99 -20.62
CA PHE A 78 5.00 6.36 -19.23
C PHE A 78 4.88 7.87 -19.04
N VAL A 79 5.59 8.68 -19.80
CA VAL A 79 5.58 10.15 -19.70
C VAL A 79 4.18 10.72 -19.89
N ASN A 80 3.38 10.12 -20.78
CA ASN A 80 2.02 10.57 -21.06
C ASN A 80 1.00 10.22 -19.97
N ASN A 81 1.29 9.19 -19.16
CA ASN A 81 0.31 8.61 -18.23
C ASN A 81 0.70 8.67 -16.76
N VAL A 82 1.91 9.12 -16.42
CA VAL A 82 2.35 9.25 -15.03
C VAL A 82 2.75 10.70 -14.76
N GLN A 83 2.06 11.33 -13.82
CA GLN A 83 2.27 12.75 -13.50
C GLN A 83 2.28 12.96 -11.99
N LEU A 84 3.19 13.82 -11.55
CA LEU A 84 3.22 14.35 -10.19
C LEU A 84 2.96 15.86 -10.28
N ASN A 85 1.98 16.36 -9.54
CA ASN A 85 1.57 17.76 -9.60
C ASN A 85 1.79 18.45 -8.26
N ASP A 86 2.09 19.74 -8.32
CA ASP A 86 1.94 20.67 -7.20
C ASP A 86 0.82 21.67 -7.50
N VAL A 87 0.63 22.66 -6.63
CA VAL A 87 -0.40 23.72 -6.78
C VAL A 87 -0.21 24.57 -8.05
N LYS A 88 0.94 24.51 -8.72
CA LYS A 88 1.25 25.21 -9.97
C LYS A 88 1.14 24.31 -11.20
N GLY A 89 0.80 23.03 -11.03
CA GLY A 89 0.64 22.05 -12.10
C GLY A 89 1.75 21.00 -12.16
N PRO A 90 1.91 20.30 -13.28
CA PRO A 90 2.80 19.14 -13.40
C PRO A 90 4.27 19.50 -13.15
N LEU A 91 4.96 18.58 -12.48
CA LEU A 91 6.40 18.62 -12.25
C LEU A 91 7.12 17.96 -13.42
N VAL A 92 8.34 18.43 -13.69
CA VAL A 92 9.18 17.86 -14.74
C VAL A 92 9.77 16.53 -14.27
N LEU A 93 9.56 15.49 -15.08
CA LEU A 93 10.20 14.19 -14.90
C LEU A 93 11.58 14.22 -15.55
N GLU A 94 12.60 13.83 -14.79
CA GLU A 94 13.98 13.82 -15.18
C GLU A 94 14.59 12.41 -15.01
N GLY A 95 15.60 12.08 -15.82
CA GLY A 95 16.40 10.87 -15.65
C GLY A 95 15.59 9.57 -15.71
N LEU A 96 14.64 9.49 -16.66
CA LEU A 96 13.82 8.31 -16.84
C LEU A 96 14.67 7.11 -17.28
N PHE A 97 14.67 6.07 -16.48
CA PHE A 97 15.29 4.78 -16.77
C PHE A 97 14.23 3.70 -16.80
N VAL A 98 14.26 2.87 -17.83
CA VAL A 98 13.28 1.77 -18.01
C VAL A 98 14.08 0.48 -18.23
N ASN A 99 13.77 -0.55 -17.44
CA ASN A 99 14.36 -1.87 -17.52
C ASN A 99 13.28 -2.95 -17.60
N PHE A 100 13.63 -4.10 -18.16
CA PHE A 100 12.79 -5.27 -18.27
C PHE A 100 13.33 -6.38 -17.36
N GLU A 101 12.44 -6.92 -16.53
CA GLU A 101 12.72 -8.05 -15.66
C GLU A 101 11.94 -9.25 -16.20
N PRO A 102 12.61 -10.26 -16.80
CA PRO A 102 11.92 -11.44 -17.31
C PRO A 102 11.30 -12.26 -16.18
N ALA A 103 10.31 -13.08 -16.52
CA ALA A 103 9.72 -14.03 -15.58
C ALA A 103 10.80 -14.92 -14.94
N HIS A 104 10.58 -15.31 -13.68
CA HIS A 104 11.52 -16.08 -12.85
C HIS A 104 12.83 -15.38 -12.47
N SER A 105 13.07 -14.16 -12.92
CA SER A 105 14.12 -13.30 -12.37
C SER A 105 13.69 -12.79 -10.99
N LEU A 106 14.63 -12.67 -10.06
CA LEU A 106 14.39 -12.13 -8.72
C LEU A 106 13.17 -12.75 -7.97
N GLY A 107 12.75 -13.97 -8.34
CA GLY A 107 11.60 -14.65 -7.74
C GLY A 107 10.24 -14.14 -8.22
N LEU A 108 10.18 -13.39 -9.31
CA LEU A 108 8.94 -12.95 -9.94
C LEU A 108 8.35 -14.10 -10.78
N GLU A 109 7.07 -14.39 -10.61
CA GLU A 109 6.37 -15.40 -11.42
C GLU A 109 6.05 -14.91 -12.84
N GLN A 110 5.97 -13.59 -13.02
CA GLN A 110 5.64 -12.95 -14.30
C GLN A 110 6.65 -11.85 -14.61
N PRO A 111 6.81 -11.51 -15.92
CA PRO A 111 7.71 -10.42 -16.31
C PRO A 111 7.20 -9.08 -15.81
N SER A 112 8.11 -8.17 -15.50
CA SER A 112 7.80 -6.82 -15.10
C SER A 112 8.65 -5.78 -15.82
N ILE A 113 8.10 -4.57 -15.97
CA ILE A 113 8.82 -3.39 -16.46
C ILE A 113 9.08 -2.49 -15.26
N LEU A 114 10.36 -2.33 -14.93
CA LEU A 114 10.83 -1.44 -13.88
C LEU A 114 11.10 -0.06 -14.46
N VAL A 115 10.47 0.95 -13.89
CA VAL A 115 10.65 2.35 -14.30
C VAL A 115 11.14 3.16 -13.11
N LEU A 116 12.27 3.82 -13.30
CA LEU A 116 12.82 4.75 -12.32
C LEU A 116 12.82 6.17 -12.92
N GLY A 117 12.53 7.14 -12.06
CA GLY A 117 12.54 8.54 -12.46
C GLY A 117 12.63 9.47 -11.27
N LYS A 118 12.90 10.72 -11.54
CA LYS A 118 12.97 11.78 -10.55
C LYS A 118 12.13 12.97 -11.02
N PHE A 119 11.25 13.45 -10.18
CA PHE A 119 10.56 14.72 -10.41
C PHE A 119 11.32 15.85 -9.71
N ALA A 120 11.63 16.90 -10.46
CA ALA A 120 12.22 18.11 -9.90
C ALA A 120 11.15 18.90 -9.15
N MET A 121 11.29 19.01 -7.83
CA MET A 121 10.35 19.78 -7.01
C MET A 121 10.63 21.29 -7.12
N ARG A 122 9.57 22.10 -7.17
CA ARG A 122 9.70 23.54 -7.07
C ARG A 122 10.00 23.95 -5.64
N GLN A 123 10.92 24.91 -5.47
CA GLN A 123 11.35 25.36 -4.14
C GLN A 123 10.14 25.82 -3.29
N GLY A 124 10.04 25.26 -2.08
CA GLY A 124 9.01 25.61 -1.11
C GLY A 124 7.62 25.06 -1.43
N LEU A 125 7.45 24.25 -2.47
CA LEU A 125 6.18 23.63 -2.81
C LEU A 125 6.28 22.11 -2.65
N MET A 126 5.30 21.54 -1.97
CA MET A 126 5.11 20.09 -1.90
C MET A 126 4.14 19.64 -2.99
N PRO A 127 4.35 18.48 -3.60
CA PRO A 127 3.37 17.89 -4.49
C PRO A 127 2.04 17.65 -3.79
N THR A 128 0.95 17.85 -4.54
CA THR A 128 -0.43 17.74 -4.03
C THR A 128 -1.11 16.45 -4.46
N ASP A 129 -0.75 15.96 -5.64
CA ASP A 129 -1.36 14.75 -6.19
C ASP A 129 -0.41 14.00 -7.12
N TRP A 130 -0.61 12.72 -7.19
CA TRP A 130 0.09 11.79 -8.07
C TRP A 130 -0.91 11.01 -8.89
N SER A 131 -0.69 10.92 -10.20
CA SER A 131 -1.54 10.16 -11.11
C SER A 131 -0.74 9.09 -11.85
N ILE A 132 -1.38 7.91 -11.99
CA ILE A 132 -0.88 6.77 -12.74
C ILE A 132 -2.01 6.30 -13.65
N GLY A 133 -1.84 6.44 -14.97
CA GLY A 133 -2.83 6.07 -15.98
C GLY A 133 -2.41 4.86 -16.83
N LEU A 134 -1.52 4.01 -16.32
CA LEU A 134 -1.04 2.80 -16.99
C LEU A 134 -1.81 1.58 -16.49
N TRP A 135 -2.67 1.01 -17.35
CA TRP A 135 -3.58 -0.08 -16.98
C TRP A 135 -3.67 -1.16 -18.04
N ALA A 136 -3.70 -2.42 -17.60
CA ALA A 136 -3.97 -3.55 -18.49
C ALA A 136 -5.43 -3.50 -19.00
N HIS A 137 -5.60 -3.38 -20.31
CA HIS A 137 -6.93 -3.23 -20.94
C HIS A 137 -7.87 -4.45 -20.82
N LYS A 138 -7.37 -5.61 -20.44
CA LYS A 138 -8.13 -6.89 -20.54
C LYS A 138 -8.38 -7.64 -19.25
N VAL A 139 -7.86 -7.23 -18.12
CA VAL A 139 -8.05 -7.97 -16.88
C VAL A 139 -9.25 -7.43 -16.14
N LYS A 140 -10.30 -8.23 -16.06
CA LYS A 140 -11.63 -7.84 -15.58
C LYS A 140 -11.73 -7.56 -14.08
N ASN A 141 -10.75 -7.93 -13.28
CA ASN A 141 -10.78 -7.76 -11.82
C ASN A 141 -9.37 -7.49 -11.28
N ASN A 142 -9.24 -6.42 -10.55
CA ASN A 142 -8.10 -6.04 -9.69
C ASN A 142 -6.84 -5.46 -10.36
N ASN A 143 -6.97 -4.66 -11.41
CA ASN A 143 -5.86 -3.81 -11.85
C ASN A 143 -5.70 -2.65 -10.87
N ALA A 144 -4.93 -2.85 -9.84
CA ALA A 144 -4.59 -1.81 -8.88
C ALA A 144 -3.07 -1.71 -8.73
N VAL A 145 -2.55 -0.49 -8.76
CA VAL A 145 -1.16 -0.20 -8.38
C VAL A 145 -1.16 0.19 -6.91
N THR A 146 -0.46 -0.58 -6.09
CA THR A 146 -0.23 -0.19 -4.70
C THR A 146 1.04 0.63 -4.61
N ALA A 147 0.94 1.82 -4.05
CA ALA A 147 2.04 2.75 -3.91
C ALA A 147 2.36 3.04 -2.44
N THR A 148 3.65 3.14 -2.14
CA THR A 148 4.15 3.68 -0.86
C THR A 148 4.77 5.04 -1.13
N VAL A 149 4.28 6.05 -0.44
CA VAL A 149 4.78 7.42 -0.50
C VAL A 149 5.48 7.75 0.81
N THR A 150 6.71 8.25 0.73
CA THR A 150 7.54 8.52 1.90
C THR A 150 8.17 9.91 1.80
N SER A 151 8.09 10.69 2.86
CA SER A 151 8.84 11.93 3.02
C SER A 151 9.99 11.71 3.99
N GLN A 152 11.21 12.10 3.60
CA GLN A 152 12.42 11.89 4.39
C GLN A 152 13.15 13.20 4.66
N ALA A 153 13.71 13.32 5.86
CA ALA A 153 14.69 14.34 6.19
C ALA A 153 16.03 14.06 5.49
N LYS A 154 16.94 15.06 5.52
CA LYS A 154 18.28 14.92 4.90
C LYS A 154 19.10 13.76 5.48
N ASP A 155 18.94 13.46 6.75
CA ASP A 155 19.60 12.34 7.43
C ASP A 155 19.00 10.96 7.11
N GLY A 156 17.93 10.91 6.31
CA GLY A 156 17.21 9.70 5.95
C GLY A 156 16.08 9.31 6.91
N THR A 157 15.87 10.08 7.98
CA THR A 157 14.75 9.85 8.90
C THR A 157 13.42 10.00 8.16
N VAL A 158 12.54 9.00 8.27
CA VAL A 158 11.19 9.05 7.70
C VAL A 158 10.36 10.03 8.53
N LEU A 159 9.87 11.08 7.88
CA LEU A 159 9.01 12.10 8.49
C LEU A 159 7.54 11.72 8.38
N GLU A 160 7.14 11.20 7.23
CA GLU A 160 5.77 10.81 6.93
C GLU A 160 5.77 9.66 5.91
N GLN A 161 4.82 8.74 6.06
CA GLN A 161 4.62 7.64 5.12
C GLN A 161 3.13 7.36 4.97
N GLU A 162 2.70 7.14 3.73
CA GLU A 162 1.34 6.72 3.41
C GLU A 162 1.32 5.62 2.35
N SER A 163 0.22 4.87 2.30
CA SER A 163 -0.04 3.88 1.26
C SER A 163 -1.22 4.32 0.43
N LEU A 164 -1.05 4.31 -0.89
CA LEU A 164 -2.07 4.71 -1.86
C LEU A 164 -2.42 3.50 -2.73
N VAL A 165 -3.65 3.48 -3.22
CA VAL A 165 -4.09 2.49 -4.19
C VAL A 165 -4.67 3.23 -5.39
N PHE A 166 -4.08 3.02 -6.56
CA PHE A 166 -4.56 3.55 -7.82
C PHE A 166 -5.35 2.48 -8.55
N THR A 167 -6.45 2.88 -9.16
CA THR A 167 -7.30 2.03 -9.98
C THR A 167 -7.65 2.74 -11.28
N PRO A 168 -8.14 2.06 -12.31
CA PRO A 168 -8.57 2.72 -13.55
C PRO A 168 -9.65 3.80 -13.33
N SER A 169 -10.50 3.63 -12.31
CA SER A 169 -11.54 4.59 -11.94
C SER A 169 -11.04 5.70 -11.02
N GLU A 170 -9.94 5.47 -10.31
CA GLU A 170 -9.33 6.40 -9.36
C GLU A 170 -7.81 6.42 -9.58
N ASN A 171 -7.42 6.98 -10.73
CA ASN A 171 -6.04 6.99 -11.21
C ASN A 171 -5.22 8.18 -10.71
N SER A 172 -5.81 9.08 -9.91
CA SER A 172 -5.14 10.20 -9.28
C SER A 172 -5.43 10.21 -7.77
N GLN A 173 -4.38 10.28 -6.96
CA GLN A 173 -4.46 10.28 -5.51
C GLN A 173 -3.84 11.54 -4.93
N LYS A 174 -4.50 12.13 -3.93
CA LYS A 174 -3.93 13.23 -3.16
C LYS A 174 -2.88 12.71 -2.20
N LEU A 175 -1.75 13.41 -2.14
CA LEU A 175 -0.62 13.08 -1.28
C LEU A 175 -0.78 13.72 0.10
N PHE A 176 -0.39 12.98 1.13
CA PHE A 176 -0.36 13.45 2.53
C PHE A 176 -1.66 14.16 2.95
N LYS A 177 -2.79 13.52 2.60
CA LYS A 177 -4.09 13.95 3.11
C LYS A 177 -4.00 13.97 4.64
N LYS A 178 -4.06 15.15 5.24
CA LYS A 178 -4.31 15.27 6.68
C LYS A 178 -5.72 14.73 6.94
N ASP A 179 -5.84 13.44 7.17
CA ASP A 179 -7.08 12.87 7.66
C ASP A 179 -7.32 13.42 9.06
N ASN A 180 -8.33 14.28 9.19
CA ASN A 180 -8.84 14.72 10.49
C ASN A 180 -9.42 13.57 11.33
N HIS A 181 -9.26 12.31 10.88
CA HIS A 181 -9.80 11.10 11.52
C HIS A 181 -8.96 10.56 12.69
N VAL A 182 -7.77 11.10 12.97
CA VAL A 182 -6.96 10.63 14.11
C VAL A 182 -7.64 10.85 15.48
N LYS A 183 -8.68 11.68 15.55
CA LYS A 183 -9.44 11.88 16.81
C LYS A 183 -10.43 10.77 17.17
N ALA A 184 -10.88 9.96 16.23
CA ALA A 184 -11.92 8.94 16.51
C ALA A 184 -11.40 7.75 17.35
N GLY A 185 -10.15 7.33 17.15
CA GLY A 185 -9.56 6.21 17.88
C GLY A 185 -9.34 6.50 19.36
N TYR A 186 -8.92 7.70 19.71
CA TYR A 186 -8.72 8.10 21.11
C TYR A 186 -10.03 8.26 21.88
N ILE A 187 -11.11 8.68 21.19
CA ILE A 187 -12.44 8.83 21.81
C ILE A 187 -13.02 7.45 22.13
N GLN A 188 -12.88 6.46 21.25
CA GLN A 188 -13.33 5.09 21.50
C GLN A 188 -12.56 4.42 22.66
N PHE A 189 -11.23 4.60 22.72
CA PHE A 189 -10.42 4.11 23.84
C PHE A 189 -10.79 4.79 25.15
N GLY A 190 -11.02 6.10 25.15
CA GLY A 190 -11.46 6.85 26.33
C GLY A 190 -12.81 6.40 26.86
N ILE A 191 -13.79 6.14 25.99
CA ILE A 191 -15.11 5.63 26.37
C ILE A 191 -15.03 4.21 26.93
N LEU A 192 -14.21 3.33 26.32
CA LEU A 192 -14.00 1.97 26.82
C LEU A 192 -13.37 1.96 28.20
N LEU A 193 -12.40 2.83 28.45
CA LEU A 193 -11.71 2.96 29.75
C LEU A 193 -12.66 3.49 30.83
N LEU A 194 -13.53 4.44 30.50
CA LEU A 194 -14.58 4.93 31.39
C LEU A 194 -15.60 3.85 31.75
N LEU A 195 -16.00 3.01 30.80
CA LEU A 195 -16.94 1.90 31.05
C LEU A 195 -16.39 0.84 32.00
N PHE A 196 -15.07 0.68 32.07
CA PHE A 196 -14.43 -0.23 33.04
C PHE A 196 -14.13 0.42 34.39
N LEU A 197 -13.81 1.72 34.44
CA LEU A 197 -13.47 2.42 35.65
C LEU A 197 -14.71 2.71 36.54
N ILE A 198 -15.84 3.07 35.95
CA ILE A 198 -17.06 3.41 36.71
C ILE A 198 -17.58 2.23 37.54
N PRO A 199 -17.74 1.01 36.99
CA PRO A 199 -18.20 -0.14 37.77
C PRO A 199 -17.20 -0.54 38.87
N SER A 200 -15.87 -0.44 38.62
CA SER A 200 -14.87 -0.80 39.62
C SER A 200 -14.85 0.18 40.79
N LEU A 201 -14.99 1.49 40.55
CA LEU A 201 -15.10 2.51 41.59
C LEU A 201 -16.40 2.36 42.39
N TRP A 202 -17.52 2.02 41.71
CA TRP A 202 -18.81 1.78 42.38
C TRP A 202 -18.77 0.53 43.28
N PHE A 203 -18.06 -0.53 42.83
CA PHE A 203 -17.86 -1.76 43.62
C PHE A 203 -17.00 -1.50 44.88
N PHE A 204 -15.97 -0.69 44.76
CA PHE A 204 -15.14 -0.29 45.91
C PHE A 204 -15.91 0.61 46.90
N TYR A 205 -16.71 1.53 46.38
CA TYR A 205 -17.52 2.42 47.20
C TYR A 205 -18.59 1.63 47.98
N TYR A 206 -19.25 0.67 47.30
CA TYR A 206 -20.32 -0.14 47.92
C TYR A 206 -19.76 -1.07 49.02
N LYS A 207 -18.58 -1.58 48.84
CA LYS A 207 -17.90 -2.45 49.86
C LYS A 207 -17.48 -1.69 51.12
N LYS A 208 -17.25 -0.37 51.02
CA LYS A 208 -16.81 0.48 52.11
C LYS A 208 -17.96 1.03 52.96
N VAL A 209 -19.19 1.04 52.41
CA VAL A 209 -20.38 1.64 53.05
C VAL A 209 -21.26 0.64 53.83
N LYS A 210 -21.06 -0.68 53.66
CA LYS A 210 -21.74 -1.66 54.51
C LYS A 210 -20.90 -2.00 55.73
N PRO A 211 -21.23 -1.50 56.92
CA PRO A 211 -20.61 -2.00 58.12
C PRO A 211 -21.07 -3.44 58.36
N PHE A 212 -20.15 -4.26 58.80
CA PHE A 212 -20.38 -5.63 59.21
C PHE A 212 -21.32 -5.64 60.41
N GLU A 213 -22.58 -6.00 60.20
CA GLU A 213 -23.57 -6.16 61.24
C GLU A 213 -23.26 -7.50 61.93
N SER A 214 -22.64 -7.43 63.14
CA SER A 214 -22.39 -8.56 63.98
C SER A 214 -23.72 -9.13 64.46
N ARG A 215 -24.07 -10.34 64.05
CA ARG A 215 -25.14 -11.13 64.67
C ARG A 215 -24.66 -11.56 66.07
N ASP A 216 -25.21 -10.93 67.09
CA ASP A 216 -25.17 -11.49 68.42
C ASP A 216 -26.10 -12.74 68.42
N LEU A 217 -25.49 -13.90 68.74
CA LEU A 217 -26.18 -15.12 69.08
C LEU A 217 -26.26 -15.17 70.60
N SER A 218 -27.47 -14.99 71.11
CA SER A 218 -27.90 -15.42 72.44
C SER A 218 -28.81 -16.64 72.33
#